data_131637a2deafe197dcf06761db2e4373
#
_entry.id   131637a2deafe197dcf06761db2e4373
#
_cell.length_a   1.000
_cell.length_b   1.000
_cell.length_c   1.000
_cell.angle_alpha   90.00
_cell.angle_beta   90.00
_cell.angle_gamma   90.00
#
_symmetry.space_group_name_H-M   'P 1'
#
loop_
_entity.id
_entity.type
_entity.pdbx_description
1 polymer ?
#
loop_
_entity_poly.entity_id
_entity_poly.type
_entity_poly.pdbx_seq_one_letter_code
_entity_poly.pdbx_strand_id
1 'polypeptide(L)'
;MSSKRFKNLPEKTKDLESQMIEKLLPEVKKNCTTKFDESLDLSFQINNKQKKNEINIRTVVNLPGGTGKKVKVAVVCEDNKTQEAKDAGADIVGSDEFIEKIKSGELNFEKLICTPGMMIKLSKLGKVLGPKGLMPNPKLGSVSENIKEAVTNAKSGQVEIRNDKDGNIGVSIGKKSFHDDQLLKNFHAILDALEKEKSNNTLKGDLIRNTFLTSSMGVSYKVKLGKSI
;
A
#
# COMPACT_ATOMS: atom_id res chain seq x y z
N MET A 1 0.61 18.27 -23.30
CA MET A 1 0.39 19.64 -22.76
C MET A 1 -0.35 19.53 -21.42
N SER A 2 0.13 20.21 -20.37
CA SER A 2 -0.54 20.23 -19.06
C SER A 2 -1.80 21.10 -19.11
N SER A 3 -2.86 20.70 -18.38
CA SER A 3 -4.13 21.44 -18.32
C SER A 3 -3.96 22.82 -17.65
N LYS A 4 -4.84 23.79 -17.96
CA LYS A 4 -4.84 25.11 -17.32
C LYS A 4 -4.89 25.00 -15.79
N ARG A 5 -5.68 24.06 -15.26
CA ARG A 5 -5.75 23.76 -13.83
C ARG A 5 -4.38 23.41 -13.23
N PHE A 6 -3.66 22.50 -13.88
CA PHE A 6 -2.35 22.03 -13.38
C PHE A 6 -1.28 23.12 -13.47
N LYS A 7 -1.34 24.01 -14.47
CA LYS A 7 -0.39 25.11 -14.59
C LYS A 7 -0.49 26.12 -13.44
N ASN A 8 -1.69 26.32 -12.90
CA ASN A 8 -1.93 27.28 -11.81
C ASN A 8 -1.54 26.70 -10.41
N LEU A 9 -1.41 25.38 -10.27
CA LEU A 9 -1.05 24.75 -8.99
C LEU A 9 0.42 24.98 -8.59
N PRO A 10 1.42 24.82 -9.48
CA PRO A 10 2.82 25.07 -9.13
C PRO A 10 3.10 26.50 -8.72
N GLU A 11 2.38 27.50 -9.28
CA GLU A 11 2.54 28.91 -8.89
C GLU A 11 2.15 29.15 -7.44
N LYS A 12 1.14 28.43 -6.94
CA LYS A 12 0.69 28.51 -5.53
C LYS A 12 1.61 27.79 -4.54
N THR A 13 2.54 26.97 -5.03
CA THR A 13 3.38 26.10 -4.20
C THR A 13 4.88 26.39 -4.33
N LYS A 14 5.26 27.38 -5.16
CA LYS A 14 6.68 27.71 -5.44
C LYS A 14 7.49 28.06 -4.21
N ASP A 15 6.87 28.67 -3.21
CA ASP A 15 7.52 29.19 -2.00
C ASP A 15 7.36 28.27 -0.79
N LEU A 16 6.81 27.05 -0.98
CA LEU A 16 6.65 26.10 0.11
C LEU A 16 7.96 25.36 0.35
N GLU A 17 8.72 25.84 1.34
CA GLU A 17 9.85 25.13 1.89
C GLU A 17 9.41 23.75 2.47
N SER A 18 10.39 22.87 2.69
CA SER A 18 10.11 21.58 3.35
C SER A 18 9.53 21.80 4.74
N GLN A 19 8.30 21.39 4.97
CA GLN A 19 7.57 21.55 6.22
C GLN A 19 7.19 20.21 6.83
N MET A 20 6.82 20.23 8.11
CA MET A 20 6.27 19.05 8.78
C MET A 20 4.93 18.67 8.18
N ILE A 21 4.62 17.37 8.15
CA ILE A 21 3.40 16.85 7.53
C ILE A 21 2.12 17.46 8.11
N GLU A 22 2.10 17.76 9.41
CA GLU A 22 0.97 18.37 10.10
C GLU A 22 0.53 19.69 9.48
N LYS A 23 1.51 20.50 9.05
CA LYS A 23 1.26 21.79 8.40
C LYS A 23 0.91 21.63 6.91
N LEU A 24 1.47 20.60 6.26
CA LEU A 24 1.26 20.35 4.83
C LEU A 24 -0.10 19.73 4.52
N LEU A 25 -0.66 18.88 5.38
CA LEU A 25 -1.92 18.19 5.14
C LEU A 25 -3.09 19.13 4.82
N PRO A 26 -3.34 20.20 5.59
CA PRO A 26 -4.41 21.16 5.28
C PRO A 26 -4.18 21.87 3.93
N GLU A 27 -2.93 22.20 3.61
CA GLU A 27 -2.59 22.89 2.35
C GLU A 27 -2.78 21.96 1.14
N VAL A 28 -2.32 20.71 1.24
CA VAL A 28 -2.52 19.69 0.19
C VAL A 28 -4.02 19.49 -0.06
N LYS A 29 -4.81 19.33 1.00
CA LYS A 29 -6.27 19.18 0.90
C LYS A 29 -6.95 20.38 0.26
N LYS A 30 -6.51 21.61 0.58
CA LYS A 30 -7.02 22.85 -0.03
C LYS A 30 -6.72 22.93 -1.53
N ASN A 31 -5.56 22.40 -1.95
CA ASN A 31 -5.13 22.39 -3.34
C ASN A 31 -5.68 21.19 -4.15
N CYS A 32 -6.40 20.26 -3.51
CA CYS A 32 -7.16 19.20 -4.19
C CYS A 32 -8.42 19.80 -4.84
N THR A 33 -8.35 20.10 -6.11
CA THR A 33 -9.40 20.81 -6.86
C THR A 33 -10.24 19.91 -7.78
N THR A 34 -10.10 18.60 -7.68
CA THR A 34 -10.87 17.65 -8.49
C THR A 34 -12.26 17.40 -7.93
N LYS A 35 -13.15 16.87 -8.78
CA LYS A 35 -14.53 16.51 -8.39
C LYS A 35 -14.64 15.18 -7.65
N PHE A 36 -13.60 14.35 -7.72
CA PHE A 36 -13.54 13.05 -7.03
C PHE A 36 -12.71 13.14 -5.75
N ASP A 37 -12.87 12.19 -4.86
CA ASP A 37 -12.11 12.09 -3.62
C ASP A 37 -10.68 11.62 -3.90
N GLU A 38 -9.75 12.59 -3.94
CA GLU A 38 -8.34 12.33 -4.25
C GLU A 38 -7.67 11.49 -3.17
N SER A 39 -6.79 10.57 -3.58
CA SER A 39 -5.90 9.88 -2.66
C SER A 39 -4.71 10.77 -2.31
N LEU A 40 -4.20 10.61 -1.10
CA LEU A 40 -2.97 11.23 -0.63
C LEU A 40 -1.90 10.15 -0.58
N ASP A 41 -0.85 10.35 -1.34
CA ASP A 41 0.22 9.38 -1.54
C ASP A 41 1.55 9.95 -1.03
N LEU A 42 2.31 9.11 -0.34
CA LEU A 42 3.68 9.39 0.08
C LEU A 42 4.66 8.72 -0.87
N SER A 43 5.67 9.46 -1.24
CA SER A 43 6.84 8.94 -1.95
C SER A 43 8.08 9.12 -1.10
N PHE A 44 8.77 8.03 -0.81
CA PHE A 44 10.04 8.03 -0.09
C PHE A 44 11.15 7.67 -1.06
N GLN A 45 12.24 8.40 -0.99
CA GLN A 45 13.46 8.11 -1.70
C GLN A 45 14.46 7.52 -0.71
N ILE A 46 14.87 6.27 -0.95
CA ILE A 46 15.85 5.57 -0.12
C ILE A 46 17.26 6.05 -0.45
N ASN A 47 18.12 6.06 0.54
CA ASN A 47 19.53 6.38 0.37
C ASN A 47 20.34 5.16 -0.09
N ASN A 48 20.38 4.90 -1.38
CA ASN A 48 21.09 3.76 -1.99
C ASN A 48 22.62 3.85 -1.91
N LYS A 49 23.21 4.97 -1.44
CA LYS A 49 24.66 5.17 -1.41
C LYS A 49 25.40 4.27 -0.42
N GLN A 50 24.69 3.62 0.50
CA GLN A 50 25.30 2.92 1.62
C GLN A 50 25.62 1.45 1.39
N LYS A 51 25.06 0.80 0.38
CA LYS A 51 25.38 -0.60 0.03
C LYS A 51 25.48 -0.74 -1.49
N LYS A 52 26.50 -1.48 -1.94
CA LYS A 52 26.62 -1.94 -3.34
C LYS A 52 25.51 -2.95 -3.71
N ASN A 53 24.82 -3.54 -2.74
CA ASN A 53 23.72 -4.47 -2.95
C ASN A 53 22.42 -3.70 -2.89
N GLU A 54 21.50 -3.99 -3.80
CA GLU A 54 20.16 -3.44 -3.86
C GLU A 54 19.43 -3.65 -2.52
N ILE A 55 19.02 -2.56 -1.89
CA ILE A 55 18.17 -2.61 -0.70
C ILE A 55 16.78 -3.07 -1.18
N ASN A 56 16.35 -4.25 -0.73
CA ASN A 56 15.04 -4.77 -1.07
C ASN A 56 14.14 -4.74 0.17
N ILE A 57 13.31 -3.70 0.25
CA ILE A 57 12.31 -3.53 1.29
C ILE A 57 10.99 -4.07 0.77
N ARG A 58 10.44 -5.04 1.46
CA ARG A 58 9.11 -5.57 1.20
C ARG A 58 8.44 -5.95 2.50
N THR A 59 7.57 -5.10 2.98
CA THR A 59 6.86 -5.25 4.25
C THR A 59 5.38 -4.88 4.11
N VAL A 60 4.61 -5.21 5.12
CA VAL A 60 3.17 -4.93 5.17
C VAL A 60 2.87 -4.10 6.40
N VAL A 61 2.03 -3.10 6.22
CA VAL A 61 1.59 -2.21 7.28
C VAL A 61 0.07 -2.18 7.34
N ASN A 62 -0.45 -2.33 8.55
CA ASN A 62 -1.86 -2.09 8.82
C ASN A 62 -2.05 -0.61 9.14
N LEU A 63 -2.82 0.08 8.31
CA LEU A 63 -3.13 1.49 8.51
C LEU A 63 -4.30 1.63 9.51
N PRO A 64 -4.10 2.23 10.69
CA PRO A 64 -5.14 2.32 11.70
C PRO A 64 -6.33 3.17 11.26
N GLY A 65 -6.12 4.16 10.39
CA GLY A 65 -7.18 4.95 9.78
C GLY A 65 -7.83 4.31 8.55
N GLY A 66 -7.34 3.13 8.12
CA GLY A 66 -7.78 2.48 6.88
C GLY A 66 -7.22 3.15 5.62
N THR A 67 -7.53 2.57 4.45
CA THR A 67 -7.11 3.09 3.13
C THR A 67 -8.20 3.92 2.42
N GLY A 68 -9.45 3.86 2.92
CA GLY A 68 -10.62 4.47 2.26
C GLY A 68 -11.06 3.76 0.98
N LYS A 69 -10.51 2.59 0.68
CA LYS A 69 -10.93 1.74 -0.43
C LYS A 69 -11.69 0.53 0.10
N LYS A 70 -12.79 0.19 -0.55
CA LYS A 70 -13.50 -1.07 -0.31
C LYS A 70 -12.80 -2.16 -1.09
N VAL A 71 -11.93 -2.90 -0.42
CA VAL A 71 -11.15 -3.99 -1.04
C VAL A 71 -12.00 -5.25 -1.14
N LYS A 72 -12.19 -5.78 -2.35
CA LYS A 72 -12.80 -7.08 -2.56
C LYS A 72 -11.78 -8.18 -2.31
N VAL A 73 -12.04 -9.01 -1.33
CA VAL A 73 -11.15 -10.10 -0.90
C VAL A 73 -11.68 -11.43 -1.41
N ALA A 74 -10.86 -12.13 -2.19
CA ALA A 74 -11.11 -13.49 -2.59
C ALA A 74 -10.29 -14.45 -1.74
N VAL A 75 -10.89 -15.59 -1.39
CA VAL A 75 -10.24 -16.64 -0.61
C VAL A 75 -10.27 -17.95 -1.39
N VAL A 76 -9.09 -18.56 -1.56
CA VAL A 76 -8.96 -19.91 -2.11
C VAL A 76 -8.56 -20.84 -0.97
N CYS A 77 -9.47 -21.73 -0.60
CA CYS A 77 -9.27 -22.67 0.48
C CYS A 77 -9.79 -24.06 0.12
N GLU A 78 -9.48 -25.01 0.96
CA GLU A 78 -10.05 -26.35 0.89
C GLU A 78 -11.53 -26.30 1.29
N ASP A 79 -12.33 -27.23 0.77
CA ASP A 79 -13.79 -27.25 0.95
C ASP A 79 -14.20 -27.22 2.45
N ASN A 80 -13.39 -27.84 3.31
CA ASN A 80 -13.61 -27.85 4.76
C ASN A 80 -13.57 -26.47 5.41
N LYS A 81 -12.85 -25.50 4.81
CA LYS A 81 -12.64 -24.14 5.33
C LYS A 81 -13.51 -23.08 4.60
N THR A 82 -14.33 -23.51 3.66
CA THR A 82 -15.17 -22.59 2.86
C THR A 82 -16.16 -21.81 3.74
N GLN A 83 -16.75 -22.47 4.73
CA GLN A 83 -17.70 -21.83 5.65
C GLN A 83 -16.99 -20.81 6.53
N GLU A 84 -15.82 -21.12 7.07
CA GLU A 84 -15.00 -20.20 7.87
C GLU A 84 -14.62 -18.94 7.08
N ALA A 85 -14.29 -19.09 5.79
CA ALA A 85 -13.97 -17.96 4.92
C ALA A 85 -15.19 -17.05 4.65
N LYS A 86 -16.39 -17.61 4.51
CA LYS A 86 -17.63 -16.85 4.38
C LYS A 86 -17.97 -16.10 5.67
N ASP A 87 -17.85 -16.76 6.82
CA ASP A 87 -18.12 -16.18 8.13
C ASP A 87 -17.11 -15.06 8.48
N ALA A 88 -15.88 -15.16 7.96
CA ALA A 88 -14.87 -14.11 8.06
C ALA A 88 -15.18 -12.89 7.17
N GLY A 89 -16.21 -12.98 6.31
CA GLY A 89 -16.65 -11.90 5.45
C GLY A 89 -15.90 -11.79 4.12
N ALA A 90 -15.30 -12.87 3.61
CA ALA A 90 -14.72 -12.86 2.28
C ALA A 90 -15.81 -12.61 1.21
N ASP A 91 -15.47 -11.82 0.18
CA ASP A 91 -16.44 -11.45 -0.86
C ASP A 91 -16.61 -12.58 -1.88
N ILE A 92 -15.54 -13.32 -2.15
CA ILE A 92 -15.52 -14.48 -3.05
C ILE A 92 -14.77 -15.59 -2.34
N VAL A 93 -15.39 -16.76 -2.27
CA VAL A 93 -14.78 -17.96 -1.68
C VAL A 93 -14.94 -19.10 -2.67
N GLY A 94 -13.87 -19.85 -2.89
CA GLY A 94 -13.91 -21.01 -3.75
C GLY A 94 -12.71 -21.93 -3.59
N SER A 95 -12.85 -23.13 -4.13
CA SER A 95 -11.81 -24.14 -4.22
C SER A 95 -11.29 -24.27 -5.65
N ASP A 96 -11.24 -25.47 -6.18
CA ASP A 96 -10.70 -25.73 -7.52
C ASP A 96 -11.50 -25.05 -8.65
N GLU A 97 -12.82 -24.94 -8.52
CA GLU A 97 -13.67 -24.23 -9.49
C GLU A 97 -13.29 -22.75 -9.65
N PHE A 98 -12.93 -22.11 -8.52
CA PHE A 98 -12.51 -20.72 -8.55
C PHE A 98 -11.13 -20.54 -9.19
N ILE A 99 -10.24 -21.53 -9.04
CA ILE A 99 -8.94 -21.56 -9.73
C ILE A 99 -9.13 -21.60 -11.26
N GLU A 100 -10.12 -22.34 -11.76
CA GLU A 100 -10.43 -22.37 -13.18
C GLU A 100 -10.98 -21.03 -13.70
N LYS A 101 -11.80 -20.34 -12.90
CA LYS A 101 -12.25 -18.96 -13.22
C LYS A 101 -11.09 -17.97 -13.27
N ILE A 102 -10.15 -18.06 -12.36
CA ILE A 102 -8.92 -17.26 -12.39
C ILE A 102 -8.12 -17.55 -13.66
N LYS A 103 -8.04 -18.82 -14.08
CA LYS A 103 -7.34 -19.25 -15.28
C LYS A 103 -7.99 -18.69 -16.55
N SER A 104 -9.32 -18.58 -16.59
CA SER A 104 -10.07 -17.95 -17.69
C SER A 104 -9.96 -16.42 -17.73
N GLY A 105 -9.37 -15.81 -16.70
CA GLY A 105 -9.13 -14.36 -16.62
C GLY A 105 -10.19 -13.56 -15.88
N GLU A 106 -11.14 -14.21 -15.23
CA GLU A 106 -12.12 -13.56 -14.37
C GLU A 106 -11.50 -13.18 -13.03
N LEU A 107 -11.07 -11.91 -12.90
CA LEU A 107 -10.38 -11.37 -11.74
C LEU A 107 -11.16 -10.20 -11.15
N ASN A 108 -12.30 -10.50 -10.51
CA ASN A 108 -13.19 -9.51 -9.90
C ASN A 108 -12.85 -9.23 -8.43
N PHE A 109 -11.57 -9.32 -8.04
CA PHE A 109 -11.07 -9.11 -6.69
C PHE A 109 -9.77 -8.31 -6.70
N GLU A 110 -9.47 -7.68 -5.58
CA GLU A 110 -8.26 -6.85 -5.40
C GLU A 110 -7.21 -7.51 -4.51
N LYS A 111 -7.61 -8.43 -3.65
CA LYS A 111 -6.70 -9.23 -2.83
C LYS A 111 -7.08 -10.70 -2.88
N LEU A 112 -6.07 -11.56 -2.98
CA LEU A 112 -6.23 -13.01 -2.96
C LEU A 112 -5.53 -13.58 -1.72
N ILE A 113 -6.30 -14.31 -0.92
CA ILE A 113 -5.81 -15.06 0.24
C ILE A 113 -5.92 -16.53 -0.08
N CYS A 114 -4.97 -17.33 0.34
CA CYS A 114 -5.04 -18.77 0.15
C CYS A 114 -4.52 -19.53 1.37
N THR A 115 -4.94 -20.79 1.48
CA THR A 115 -4.33 -21.75 2.40
C THR A 115 -3.01 -22.28 1.82
N PRO A 116 -2.05 -22.69 2.66
CA PRO A 116 -0.79 -23.26 2.18
C PRO A 116 -0.95 -24.44 1.23
N GLY A 117 -1.96 -25.31 1.46
CA GLY A 117 -2.25 -26.45 0.61
C GLY A 117 -2.66 -26.07 -0.82
N MET A 118 -3.42 -24.98 -0.97
CA MET A 118 -3.88 -24.50 -2.28
C MET A 118 -2.83 -23.65 -3.01
N MET A 119 -1.76 -23.21 -2.31
CA MET A 119 -0.70 -22.39 -2.91
C MET A 119 0.02 -23.09 -4.07
N ILE A 120 0.18 -24.41 -3.99
CA ILE A 120 0.83 -25.22 -5.04
C ILE A 120 0.03 -25.15 -6.35
N LYS A 121 -1.30 -25.19 -6.25
CA LYS A 121 -2.19 -25.07 -7.43
C LYS A 121 -2.16 -23.66 -7.98
N LEU A 122 -2.19 -22.62 -7.11
CA LEU A 122 -2.13 -21.22 -7.51
C LEU A 122 -0.78 -20.83 -8.13
N SER A 123 0.32 -21.47 -7.75
CA SER A 123 1.64 -21.23 -8.35
C SER A 123 1.65 -21.42 -9.86
N LYS A 124 0.86 -22.37 -10.37
CA LYS A 124 0.71 -22.60 -11.81
C LYS A 124 0.08 -21.41 -12.55
N LEU A 125 -0.66 -20.55 -11.83
CA LEU A 125 -1.31 -19.35 -12.34
C LEU A 125 -0.45 -18.09 -12.18
N GLY A 126 0.81 -18.21 -11.80
CA GLY A 126 1.74 -17.09 -11.62
C GLY A 126 1.86 -16.17 -12.83
N LYS A 127 1.70 -16.71 -14.05
CA LYS A 127 1.69 -15.92 -15.31
C LYS A 127 0.48 -14.96 -15.42
N VAL A 128 -0.64 -15.28 -14.77
CA VAL A 128 -1.88 -14.48 -14.78
C VAL A 128 -1.93 -13.55 -13.57
N LEU A 129 -1.63 -14.06 -12.40
CA LEU A 129 -1.72 -13.32 -11.12
C LEU A 129 -0.51 -12.41 -10.86
N GLY A 130 0.69 -12.82 -11.32
CA GLY A 130 1.94 -12.09 -11.09
C GLY A 130 1.95 -10.66 -11.62
N PRO A 131 1.67 -10.43 -12.92
CA PRO A 131 1.68 -9.09 -13.50
C PRO A 131 0.66 -8.14 -12.87
N LYS A 132 -0.44 -8.68 -12.33
CA LYS A 132 -1.49 -7.90 -11.65
C LYS A 132 -1.22 -7.68 -10.16
N GLY A 133 -0.13 -8.24 -9.61
CA GLY A 133 0.19 -8.13 -8.19
C GLY A 133 -0.74 -8.90 -7.25
N LEU A 134 -1.55 -9.82 -7.79
CA LEU A 134 -2.56 -10.58 -7.04
C LEU A 134 -2.02 -11.91 -6.48
N MET A 135 -0.75 -12.23 -6.73
CA MET A 135 -0.15 -13.48 -6.27
C MET A 135 0.00 -13.51 -4.75
N PRO A 136 -0.59 -14.48 -4.06
CA PRO A 136 -0.43 -14.61 -2.61
C PRO A 136 1.03 -14.82 -2.21
N ASN A 137 1.43 -14.22 -1.08
CA ASN A 137 2.79 -14.32 -0.56
C ASN A 137 2.75 -14.58 0.95
N PRO A 138 3.43 -15.62 1.45
CA PRO A 138 3.50 -15.92 2.89
C PRO A 138 4.04 -14.75 3.72
N LYS A 139 5.06 -14.03 3.22
CA LYS A 139 5.65 -12.87 3.90
C LYS A 139 4.67 -11.72 4.11
N LEU A 140 3.65 -11.63 3.28
CA LEU A 140 2.63 -10.58 3.33
C LEU A 140 1.37 -11.01 4.11
N GLY A 141 1.38 -12.22 4.70
CA GLY A 141 0.24 -12.76 5.44
C GLY A 141 -0.95 -13.15 4.57
N SER A 142 -0.80 -13.16 3.23
CA SER A 142 -1.87 -13.59 2.31
C SER A 142 -1.90 -15.11 2.09
N VAL A 143 -0.95 -15.85 2.66
CA VAL A 143 -0.97 -17.31 2.77
C VAL A 143 -1.00 -17.65 4.25
N SER A 144 -2.13 -18.10 4.75
CA SER A 144 -2.33 -18.40 6.18
C SER A 144 -3.30 -19.56 6.34
N GLU A 145 -3.12 -20.32 7.42
CA GLU A 145 -4.09 -21.32 7.87
C GLU A 145 -5.28 -20.67 8.59
N ASN A 146 -5.03 -19.54 9.26
CA ASN A 146 -6.07 -18.73 9.91
C ASN A 146 -6.68 -17.75 8.92
N ILE A 147 -7.72 -18.19 8.21
CA ILE A 147 -8.38 -17.42 7.16
C ILE A 147 -9.08 -16.19 7.78
N LYS A 148 -9.65 -16.33 8.96
CA LYS A 148 -10.43 -15.27 9.61
C LYS A 148 -9.57 -14.03 9.89
N GLU A 149 -8.40 -14.25 10.45
CA GLU A 149 -7.44 -13.17 10.72
C GLU A 149 -6.91 -12.53 9.42
N ALA A 150 -6.55 -13.35 8.43
CA ALA A 150 -6.05 -12.88 7.15
C ALA A 150 -7.09 -12.01 6.40
N VAL A 151 -8.36 -12.40 6.39
CA VAL A 151 -9.45 -11.63 5.77
C VAL A 151 -9.69 -10.33 6.53
N THR A 152 -9.72 -10.37 7.87
CA THR A 152 -9.90 -9.18 8.70
C THR A 152 -8.79 -8.17 8.45
N ASN A 153 -7.52 -8.60 8.46
CA ASN A 153 -6.37 -7.76 8.18
C ASN A 153 -6.41 -7.19 6.75
N ALA A 154 -6.78 -8.01 5.76
CA ALA A 154 -6.91 -7.55 4.38
C ALA A 154 -7.98 -6.45 4.22
N LYS A 155 -9.08 -6.51 4.98
CA LYS A 155 -10.17 -5.51 4.97
C LYS A 155 -9.89 -4.30 5.86
N SER A 156 -9.07 -4.44 6.90
CA SER A 156 -8.75 -3.37 7.85
C SER A 156 -7.78 -2.30 7.32
N GLY A 157 -7.38 -2.37 6.06
CA GLY A 157 -6.51 -1.36 5.47
C GLY A 157 -5.03 -1.75 5.43
N GLN A 158 -4.75 -3.03 5.31
CA GLN A 158 -3.41 -3.53 5.10
C GLN A 158 -2.83 -3.09 3.75
N VAL A 159 -1.67 -2.44 3.76
CA VAL A 159 -0.96 -1.96 2.57
C VAL A 159 0.42 -2.59 2.49
N GLU A 160 0.81 -3.02 1.30
CA GLU A 160 2.16 -3.49 1.00
C GLU A 160 3.07 -2.29 0.73
N ILE A 161 4.20 -2.23 1.42
CA ILE A 161 5.30 -1.28 1.15
C ILE A 161 6.39 -2.05 0.43
N ARG A 162 6.70 -1.59 -0.79
CA ARG A 162 7.73 -2.17 -1.63
C ARG A 162 8.54 -1.07 -2.30
N ASN A 163 9.86 -1.22 -2.30
CA ASN A 163 10.72 -0.35 -3.10
C ASN A 163 10.81 -0.82 -4.55
N ASP A 164 11.01 0.13 -5.44
CA ASP A 164 11.39 -0.13 -6.82
C ASP A 164 12.92 -0.38 -6.95
N LYS A 165 13.38 -0.61 -8.18
CA LYS A 165 14.81 -0.83 -8.47
C LYS A 165 15.67 0.41 -8.20
N ASP A 166 15.08 1.59 -8.28
CA ASP A 166 15.77 2.88 -8.09
C ASP A 166 15.76 3.32 -6.61
N GLY A 167 15.12 2.54 -5.73
CA GLY A 167 15.03 2.81 -4.31
C GLY A 167 13.94 3.82 -3.96
N ASN A 168 12.85 3.88 -4.72
CA ASN A 168 11.69 4.67 -4.36
C ASN A 168 10.59 3.79 -3.79
N ILE A 169 9.87 4.31 -2.81
CA ILE A 169 8.70 3.68 -2.20
C ILE A 169 7.51 4.61 -2.40
N GLY A 170 6.44 4.09 -2.98
CA GLY A 170 5.15 4.78 -3.09
C GLY A 170 4.10 4.10 -2.24
N VAL A 171 3.42 4.84 -1.37
CA VAL A 171 2.36 4.31 -0.51
C VAL A 171 1.26 5.32 -0.29
N SER A 172 0.00 4.89 -0.36
CA SER A 172 -1.16 5.74 -0.07
C SER A 172 -1.44 5.77 1.43
N ILE A 173 -1.60 6.98 1.99
CA ILE A 173 -1.96 7.19 3.41
C ILE A 173 -3.46 7.33 3.65
N GLY A 174 -4.24 7.52 2.60
CA GLY A 174 -5.68 7.64 2.70
C GLY A 174 -6.30 8.55 1.64
N LYS A 175 -7.48 9.05 1.93
CA LYS A 175 -8.27 9.92 1.06
C LYS A 175 -8.31 11.34 1.58
N LYS A 176 -8.58 12.30 0.68
CA LYS A 176 -8.82 13.71 1.02
C LYS A 176 -9.92 13.86 2.07
N SER A 177 -10.96 13.02 2.01
CA SER A 177 -12.09 13.02 2.92
C SER A 177 -11.77 12.61 4.37
N PHE A 178 -10.60 12.01 4.61
CA PHE A 178 -10.18 11.58 5.95
C PHE A 178 -9.86 12.79 6.83
N HIS A 179 -10.07 12.64 8.15
CA HIS A 179 -9.60 13.60 9.13
C HIS A 179 -8.06 13.62 9.17
N ASP A 180 -7.49 14.79 9.50
CA ASP A 180 -6.03 14.96 9.52
C ASP A 180 -5.38 14.02 10.55
N ASP A 181 -6.01 13.79 11.70
CA ASP A 181 -5.54 12.85 12.72
C ASP A 181 -5.44 11.40 12.21
N GLN A 182 -6.37 10.98 11.35
CA GLN A 182 -6.32 9.64 10.76
C GLN A 182 -5.16 9.51 9.78
N LEU A 183 -4.94 10.54 8.98
CA LEU A 183 -3.82 10.60 8.03
C LEU A 183 -2.47 10.62 8.76
N LEU A 184 -2.37 11.36 9.86
CA LEU A 184 -1.18 11.41 10.71
C LEU A 184 -0.89 10.05 11.36
N LYS A 185 -1.91 9.37 11.89
CA LYS A 185 -1.76 8.01 12.43
C LYS A 185 -1.26 7.03 11.38
N ASN A 186 -1.82 7.09 10.16
CA ASN A 186 -1.37 6.27 9.04
C ASN A 186 0.08 6.58 8.64
N PHE A 187 0.45 7.86 8.62
CA PHE A 187 1.80 8.30 8.34
C PHE A 187 2.81 7.74 9.36
N HIS A 188 2.51 7.87 10.66
CA HIS A 188 3.37 7.33 11.70
C HIS A 188 3.50 5.80 11.62
N ALA A 189 2.41 5.09 11.36
CA ALA A 189 2.45 3.64 11.18
C ALA A 189 3.37 3.21 10.03
N ILE A 190 3.41 3.98 8.94
CA ILE A 190 4.32 3.72 7.81
C ILE A 190 5.77 3.99 8.22
N LEU A 191 6.04 5.11 8.92
CA LEU A 191 7.39 5.42 9.38
C LEU A 191 7.93 4.37 10.36
N ASP A 192 7.13 3.94 11.32
CA ASP A 192 7.50 2.88 12.28
C ASP A 192 7.84 1.56 11.57
N ALA A 193 7.11 1.23 10.52
CA ALA A 193 7.41 0.05 9.73
C ALA A 193 8.73 0.17 8.95
N LEU A 194 9.03 1.35 8.41
CA LEU A 194 10.30 1.62 7.73
C LEU A 194 11.48 1.63 8.71
N GLU A 195 11.30 2.13 9.93
CA GLU A 195 12.31 2.03 11.01
C GLU A 195 12.62 0.57 11.38
N LYS A 196 11.60 -0.26 11.50
CA LYS A 196 11.78 -1.70 11.74
C LYS A 196 12.57 -2.36 10.60
N GLU A 197 12.24 -2.05 9.35
CA GLU A 197 12.96 -2.56 8.18
C GLU A 197 14.42 -2.06 8.13
N LYS A 198 14.69 -0.82 8.53
CA LYS A 198 16.05 -0.29 8.69
C LYS A 198 16.86 -1.13 9.67
N SER A 199 16.27 -1.44 10.81
CA SER A 199 16.89 -2.26 11.87
C SER A 199 17.15 -3.69 11.39
N ASN A 200 16.19 -4.31 10.71
CA ASN A 200 16.29 -5.66 10.16
C ASN A 200 17.39 -5.77 9.10
N ASN A 201 17.55 -4.77 8.27
CA ASN A 201 18.55 -4.74 7.20
C ASN A 201 19.93 -4.25 7.65
N THR A 202 20.11 -3.93 8.92
CA THR A 202 21.39 -3.46 9.51
C THR A 202 22.00 -2.30 8.74
N LEU A 203 21.18 -1.35 8.33
CA LEU A 203 21.63 -0.18 7.55
C LEU A 203 22.24 0.88 8.47
N LYS A 204 23.44 1.34 8.15
CA LYS A 204 24.10 2.44 8.86
C LYS A 204 23.68 3.76 8.24
N GLY A 205 23.24 4.72 9.08
CA GLY A 205 22.82 6.06 8.64
C GLY A 205 21.33 6.14 8.26
N ASP A 206 20.94 7.23 7.62
CA ASP A 206 19.54 7.49 7.27
C ASP A 206 19.07 6.65 6.09
N LEU A 207 18.00 5.90 6.30
CA LEU A 207 17.37 5.09 5.25
C LEU A 207 16.68 5.98 4.22
N ILE A 208 15.98 7.03 4.68
CA ILE A 208 15.18 7.92 3.85
C ILE A 208 15.97 9.20 3.56
N ARG A 209 16.15 9.51 2.28
CA ARG A 209 16.79 10.74 1.81
C ARG A 209 15.81 11.89 1.66
N ASN A 210 14.69 11.64 1.00
CA ASN A 210 13.64 12.63 0.76
C ASN A 210 12.27 11.97 0.92
N THR A 211 11.31 12.76 1.38
CA THR A 211 9.89 12.36 1.50
C THR A 211 9.04 13.40 0.81
N PHE A 212 8.09 12.96 0.01
CA PHE A 212 7.15 13.81 -0.69
C PHE A 212 5.71 13.36 -0.42
N LEU A 213 4.84 14.33 -0.22
CA LEU A 213 3.39 14.14 -0.12
C LEU A 213 2.73 14.68 -1.38
N THR A 214 1.87 13.91 -2.00
CA THR A 214 1.22 14.27 -3.27
C THR A 214 -0.24 13.84 -3.24
N SER A 215 -1.13 14.64 -3.82
CA SER A 215 -2.49 14.18 -4.12
C SER A 215 -2.57 13.62 -5.54
N SER A 216 -3.60 12.81 -5.83
CA SER A 216 -3.74 12.09 -7.11
C SER A 216 -3.55 12.98 -8.34
N MET A 217 -4.03 14.22 -8.29
CA MET A 217 -3.96 15.18 -9.41
C MET A 217 -3.33 16.52 -8.99
N GLY A 218 -2.60 16.54 -7.89
CA GLY A 218 -1.94 17.71 -7.35
C GLY A 218 -0.45 17.77 -7.67
N VAL A 219 0.23 18.72 -7.03
CA VAL A 219 1.68 18.84 -7.02
C VAL A 219 2.27 18.12 -5.81
N SER A 220 3.55 17.78 -5.85
CA SER A 220 4.23 17.16 -4.73
C SER A 220 4.81 18.22 -3.79
N TYR A 221 4.70 17.94 -2.50
CA TYR A 221 5.20 18.76 -1.41
C TYR A 221 6.31 18.02 -0.68
N LYS A 222 7.42 18.67 -0.45
CA LYS A 222 8.53 18.06 0.29
C LYS A 222 8.22 18.06 1.79
N VAL A 223 8.20 16.88 2.37
CA VAL A 223 7.94 16.68 3.81
C VAL A 223 9.27 16.63 4.56
N LYS A 224 9.37 17.41 5.65
CA LYS A 224 10.47 17.32 6.59
C LYS A 224 10.13 16.26 7.65
N LEU A 225 10.95 15.24 7.76
CA LEU A 225 10.83 14.24 8.83
C LEU A 225 11.40 14.80 10.13
N GLY A 226 10.68 14.62 11.23
CA GLY A 226 11.13 15.10 12.55
C GLY A 226 12.29 14.30 13.14
N LYS A 227 12.47 13.07 12.67
CA LYS A 227 13.59 12.19 13.03
C LYS A 227 14.25 11.68 11.75
N SER A 228 15.54 11.47 11.78
CA SER A 228 16.29 10.75 10.76
C SER A 228 15.97 9.26 10.85
N ILE A 229 15.32 8.69 9.83
CA ILE A 229 14.97 7.28 9.73
C ILE A 229 15.92 6.55 8.79
#